data_19994cda812ce66d2ba517392c7852b1
#
_entry.id   19994cda812ce66d2ba517392c7852b1
#
_cell.length_a   1.000
_cell.length_b   1.000
_cell.length_c   1.000
_cell.angle_alpha   90.00
_cell.angle_beta   90.00
_cell.angle_gamma   90.00
#
_symmetry.space_group_name_H-M   'P 1'
#
loop_
_entity.id
_entity.type
_entity.pdbx_description
1 polymer ?
#
loop_
_entity_poly.entity_id
_entity_poly.type
_entity_poly.pdbx_seq_one_letter_code
_entity_poly.pdbx_strand_id
1 'polypeptide(L)'
;MAWKVYDKTGNTVRCTLKGLEYNGTWMGACFVTSTLKSAVPILFEIGDYVMYRGEKFEINYDPTALKKAARKTSGEAFVYDNIKFNWPGDELTRCDFLDYVKSDNQIHFTSLPKFSFFASSIQDLADRVQVNLDRIYTGAQKWTVVVHPEYVSTTNVNIDVNNIKVWGALELLNSKFGANFVIRGRTITIGTAGIAVGNIFKYGRGNGLYEIQRTADADQQIITRLRAYGSTRNMPNRYYNKLSNSSLTNYLPNNMAVENLMLPDFPKTTLDPYIDSKNIAVLGIREGSVYFDGTGDLEEICPSMEGMTAEQLKDAGIYVSLDAGDNGNLDEVADAEQLTDDGTMDSLKEGEDVPPFTITLKDVGFNINDYLTSETATISMKNGMCGGRDFEITKCEKKGNKYVLTCNRVYDESLKLYFPYKDYNIKSGDKFVLLYIDMPDVYIQAASQRLLATAKKYLAKNDYVRYSYEPKVDDIFMARQHDEAVARGEASIHDTLKEGDLMLFTDSDLGIEGSIIIDTLIIKEGEDMIPKYTMTLREEKAVGS
;
A
#
# COMPACT_ATOMS: atom_id res chain seq x y z
N MET A 1 -24.17 11.30 -29.68
CA MET A 1 -24.77 11.81 -28.42
C MET A 1 -24.25 13.21 -28.13
N ALA A 2 -25.07 14.07 -27.48
CA ALA A 2 -24.63 15.40 -27.04
C ALA A 2 -24.67 15.44 -25.51
N TRP A 3 -23.61 15.92 -24.88
CA TRP A 3 -23.47 15.92 -23.41
C TRP A 3 -23.79 17.31 -22.86
N LYS A 4 -24.70 17.37 -21.89
CA LYS A 4 -25.07 18.63 -21.22
C LYS A 4 -24.12 18.87 -20.05
N VAL A 5 -23.59 20.09 -19.97
CA VAL A 5 -22.85 20.57 -18.82
C VAL A 5 -23.84 21.27 -17.90
N TYR A 6 -23.96 20.80 -16.68
CA TYR A 6 -24.83 21.33 -15.65
C TYR A 6 -24.05 22.22 -14.68
N ASP A 7 -24.72 23.20 -14.10
CA ASP A 7 -24.18 23.91 -12.98
C ASP A 7 -24.01 22.97 -11.75
N LYS A 8 -23.27 23.37 -10.75
CA LYS A 8 -23.00 22.58 -9.54
C LYS A 8 -24.26 22.12 -8.80
N THR A 9 -25.41 22.80 -8.99
CA THR A 9 -26.70 22.46 -8.39
C THR A 9 -27.51 21.47 -9.24
N GLY A 10 -27.14 21.28 -10.50
CA GLY A 10 -27.85 20.44 -11.46
C GLY A 10 -29.11 21.07 -12.06
N ASN A 11 -29.41 22.32 -11.70
CA ASN A 11 -30.64 22.99 -12.12
C ASN A 11 -30.52 23.69 -13.48
N THR A 12 -29.32 24.12 -13.85
CA THR A 12 -29.10 24.92 -15.05
C THR A 12 -28.13 24.20 -15.99
N VAL A 13 -28.49 24.14 -17.28
CA VAL A 13 -27.58 23.69 -18.33
C VAL A 13 -26.74 24.87 -18.83
N ARG A 14 -25.41 24.82 -18.59
CA ARG A 14 -24.48 25.86 -19.07
C ARG A 14 -24.29 25.81 -20.57
N CYS A 15 -24.07 24.59 -21.09
CA CYS A 15 -23.87 24.37 -22.52
C CYS A 15 -24.08 22.89 -22.88
N THR A 16 -23.97 22.59 -24.17
CA THR A 16 -23.98 21.22 -24.70
C THR A 16 -22.69 20.97 -25.47
N LEU A 17 -22.01 19.88 -25.14
CA LEU A 17 -20.77 19.43 -25.78
C LEU A 17 -21.10 18.42 -26.89
N LYS A 18 -20.41 18.53 -28.03
CA LYS A 18 -20.59 17.65 -29.19
C LYS A 18 -19.63 16.46 -29.23
N GLY A 19 -18.63 16.46 -28.40
CA GLY A 19 -17.64 15.40 -28.29
C GLY A 19 -16.99 15.41 -26.94
N LEU A 20 -16.64 14.20 -26.46
CA LEU A 20 -15.89 13.98 -25.24
C LEU A 20 -14.74 13.03 -25.53
N GLU A 21 -13.65 13.22 -24.80
CA GLU A 21 -12.54 12.27 -24.73
C GLU A 21 -12.33 11.86 -23.27
N TYR A 22 -12.62 10.60 -22.96
CA TYR A 22 -12.34 10.00 -21.68
C TYR A 22 -10.89 9.54 -21.63
N ASN A 23 -10.22 9.79 -20.53
CA ASN A 23 -8.84 9.39 -20.27
C ASN A 23 -8.79 8.77 -18.88
N GLY A 24 -8.52 7.47 -18.79
CA GLY A 24 -8.37 6.74 -17.54
C GLY A 24 -7.04 6.01 -17.48
N THR A 25 -6.38 6.07 -16.34
CA THR A 25 -5.16 5.31 -16.03
C THR A 25 -5.38 4.50 -14.77
N TRP A 26 -5.08 3.23 -14.80
CA TRP A 26 -5.24 2.35 -13.64
C TRP A 26 -4.36 2.81 -12.48
N MET A 27 -4.94 2.90 -11.28
CA MET A 27 -4.33 3.50 -10.09
C MET A 27 -3.77 4.91 -10.34
N GLY A 28 -4.35 5.64 -11.30
CA GLY A 28 -3.91 6.95 -11.73
C GLY A 28 -5.08 7.93 -11.94
N ALA A 29 -4.82 8.97 -12.71
CA ALA A 29 -5.80 9.99 -13.01
C ALA A 29 -6.89 9.47 -13.96
N CYS A 30 -8.12 9.93 -13.72
CA CYS A 30 -9.26 9.70 -14.61
C CYS A 30 -10.00 11.04 -14.84
N PHE A 31 -10.25 11.38 -16.09
CA PHE A 31 -10.89 12.64 -16.46
C PHE A 31 -11.52 12.57 -17.85
N VAL A 32 -12.42 13.51 -18.12
CA VAL A 32 -13.01 13.72 -19.43
C VAL A 32 -12.61 15.10 -19.95
N THR A 33 -12.26 15.19 -21.22
CA THR A 33 -11.95 16.47 -21.86
C THR A 33 -12.88 16.74 -23.03
N SER A 34 -13.08 18.03 -23.33
CA SER A 34 -13.85 18.50 -24.46
C SER A 34 -13.34 19.83 -24.97
N THR A 35 -13.74 20.17 -26.20
CA THR A 35 -13.58 21.49 -26.78
C THR A 35 -14.95 22.08 -27.08
N LEU A 36 -15.09 23.39 -26.93
CA LEU A 36 -16.33 24.09 -27.21
C LEU A 36 -16.06 25.37 -27.98
N LYS A 37 -16.88 25.61 -29.03
CA LYS A 37 -16.92 26.88 -29.73
C LYS A 37 -18.32 27.49 -29.57
N SER A 38 -18.38 28.76 -29.21
CA SER A 38 -19.64 29.47 -28.94
C SER A 38 -19.65 30.86 -29.51
N ALA A 39 -20.84 31.32 -29.89
CA ALA A 39 -21.07 32.71 -30.32
C ALA A 39 -21.15 33.68 -29.13
N VAL A 40 -21.51 33.16 -27.94
CA VAL A 40 -21.65 33.92 -26.71
C VAL A 40 -20.66 33.41 -25.66
N PRO A 41 -20.23 34.24 -24.71
CA PRO A 41 -19.38 33.77 -23.62
C PRO A 41 -20.14 32.81 -22.73
N ILE A 42 -19.46 31.72 -22.32
CA ILE A 42 -19.97 30.77 -21.33
C ILE A 42 -19.06 30.88 -20.13
N LEU A 43 -19.64 31.19 -18.97
CA LEU A 43 -18.93 31.25 -17.72
C LEU A 43 -19.07 29.89 -17.02
N PHE A 44 -17.99 29.15 -17.05
CA PHE A 44 -17.85 27.92 -16.26
C PHE A 44 -17.49 28.28 -14.82
N GLU A 45 -17.99 27.49 -13.90
CA GLU A 45 -17.67 27.61 -12.47
C GLU A 45 -17.09 26.27 -11.96
N ILE A 46 -16.29 26.35 -10.92
CA ILE A 46 -15.82 25.15 -10.20
C ILE A 46 -17.03 24.41 -9.64
N GLY A 47 -17.11 23.12 -9.94
CA GLY A 47 -18.26 22.27 -9.59
C GLY A 47 -19.29 22.10 -10.69
N ASP A 48 -19.20 22.85 -11.81
CA ASP A 48 -19.98 22.52 -13.01
C ASP A 48 -19.60 21.14 -13.50
N TYR A 49 -20.55 20.34 -14.01
CA TYR A 49 -20.30 18.94 -14.27
C TYR A 49 -20.97 18.39 -15.51
N VAL A 50 -20.44 17.29 -15.97
CA VAL A 50 -21.02 16.46 -17.03
C VAL A 50 -21.26 15.04 -16.47
N MET A 51 -22.39 14.42 -16.87
CA MET A 51 -22.61 13.00 -16.63
C MET A 51 -22.04 12.21 -17.80
N TYR A 52 -21.11 11.32 -17.52
CA TYR A 52 -20.48 10.46 -18.50
C TYR A 52 -20.44 9.01 -17.98
N ARG A 53 -21.03 8.07 -18.74
CA ARG A 53 -21.12 6.65 -18.39
C ARG A 53 -21.63 6.39 -16.97
N GLY A 54 -22.65 7.16 -16.56
CA GLY A 54 -23.27 7.04 -15.23
C GLY A 54 -22.52 7.70 -14.08
N GLU A 55 -21.34 8.25 -14.33
CA GLU A 55 -20.54 8.94 -13.32
C GLU A 55 -20.53 10.46 -13.54
N LYS A 56 -20.39 11.19 -12.44
CA LYS A 56 -20.33 12.66 -12.42
C LYS A 56 -18.88 13.11 -12.54
N PHE A 57 -18.55 13.88 -13.57
CA PHE A 57 -17.24 14.50 -13.77
C PHE A 57 -17.34 16.01 -13.60
N GLU A 58 -16.50 16.62 -12.78
CA GLU A 58 -16.59 18.00 -12.35
C GLU A 58 -15.43 18.86 -12.82
N ILE A 59 -15.71 20.14 -13.11
CA ILE A 59 -14.69 21.15 -13.35
C ILE A 59 -14.04 21.55 -12.03
N ASN A 60 -12.72 21.41 -11.93
CA ASN A 60 -11.95 21.80 -10.74
C ASN A 60 -11.11 23.07 -10.98
N TYR A 61 -10.96 23.50 -12.24
CA TYR A 61 -10.22 24.70 -12.64
C TYR A 61 -10.97 25.40 -13.76
N ASP A 62 -10.89 26.73 -13.81
CA ASP A 62 -11.48 27.51 -14.89
C ASP A 62 -10.88 27.10 -16.25
N PRO A 63 -11.69 26.71 -17.23
CA PRO A 63 -11.20 26.40 -18.56
C PRO A 63 -10.61 27.65 -19.24
N THR A 64 -9.55 27.45 -20.01
CA THR A 64 -8.97 28.52 -20.82
C THR A 64 -9.97 28.96 -21.90
N ALA A 65 -10.31 30.24 -21.89
CA ALA A 65 -11.22 30.84 -22.88
C ALA A 65 -10.44 31.79 -23.82
N LEU A 66 -10.54 31.54 -25.10
CA LEU A 66 -9.98 32.41 -26.13
C LEU A 66 -11.10 33.15 -26.87
N LYS A 67 -11.09 34.47 -26.76
CA LYS A 67 -11.98 35.33 -27.55
C LYS A 67 -11.33 35.69 -28.89
N LYS A 68 -11.97 35.34 -30.01
CA LYS A 68 -11.52 35.64 -31.35
C LYS A 68 -12.48 36.65 -32.02
N ALA A 69 -12.00 37.41 -33.01
CA ALA A 69 -12.88 38.18 -33.85
C ALA A 69 -13.84 37.23 -34.60
N ALA A 70 -15.14 37.40 -34.41
CA ALA A 70 -16.14 36.56 -35.07
C ALA A 70 -15.98 36.64 -36.59
N ARG A 71 -15.89 35.49 -37.26
CA ARG A 71 -15.97 35.43 -38.71
C ARG A 71 -17.41 35.70 -39.14
N LYS A 72 -17.61 36.48 -40.21
CA LYS A 72 -18.94 36.82 -40.73
C LYS A 72 -19.82 35.59 -41.05
N THR A 73 -19.21 34.42 -41.26
CA THR A 73 -19.86 33.18 -41.68
C THR A 73 -20.15 32.18 -40.57
N SER A 74 -19.41 32.18 -39.46
CA SER A 74 -19.59 31.17 -38.40
C SER A 74 -20.18 31.71 -37.08
N GLY A 75 -20.09 33.02 -36.86
CA GLY A 75 -20.58 33.65 -35.61
C GLY A 75 -19.82 33.23 -34.34
N GLU A 76 -18.89 32.27 -34.44
CA GLU A 76 -18.16 31.72 -33.28
C GLU A 76 -17.05 32.69 -32.86
N ALA A 77 -17.22 33.31 -31.70
CA ALA A 77 -16.26 34.28 -31.13
C ALA A 77 -15.45 33.75 -29.96
N PHE A 78 -15.94 32.72 -29.29
CA PHE A 78 -15.32 32.14 -28.10
C PHE A 78 -14.93 30.68 -28.33
N VAL A 79 -13.71 30.34 -27.97
CA VAL A 79 -13.17 28.99 -28.07
C VAL A 79 -12.67 28.58 -26.69
N TYR A 80 -13.14 27.46 -26.21
CA TYR A 80 -12.73 26.82 -24.98
C TYR A 80 -12.02 25.55 -25.37
N ASP A 81 -10.69 25.56 -25.25
CA ASP A 81 -9.87 24.40 -25.56
C ASP A 81 -9.59 23.62 -24.26
N ASN A 82 -9.66 22.29 -24.35
CA ASN A 82 -9.32 21.41 -23.27
C ASN A 82 -10.11 21.67 -21.96
N ILE A 83 -11.45 21.76 -22.06
CA ILE A 83 -12.31 21.77 -20.88
C ILE A 83 -12.14 20.42 -20.19
N LYS A 84 -11.56 20.41 -18.99
CA LYS A 84 -11.28 19.20 -18.23
C LYS A 84 -12.28 19.03 -17.10
N PHE A 85 -12.92 17.86 -17.07
CA PHE A 85 -13.80 17.42 -15.99
C PHE A 85 -13.15 16.24 -15.29
N ASN A 86 -12.92 16.36 -13.99
CA ASN A 86 -12.28 15.33 -13.18
C ASN A 86 -13.33 14.41 -12.57
N TRP A 87 -12.97 13.15 -12.42
CA TRP A 87 -13.81 12.13 -11.81
C TRP A 87 -13.91 12.29 -10.28
N PRO A 88 -14.82 11.57 -9.59
CA PRO A 88 -14.95 11.66 -8.13
C PRO A 88 -13.67 11.29 -7.38
N GLY A 89 -12.84 10.40 -7.92
CA GLY A 89 -11.56 10.01 -7.31
C GLY A 89 -10.55 11.15 -7.12
N ASP A 90 -10.72 12.27 -7.84
CA ASP A 90 -9.91 13.47 -7.63
C ASP A 90 -10.09 14.08 -6.23
N GLU A 91 -11.21 13.81 -5.56
CA GLU A 91 -11.44 14.21 -4.16
C GLU A 91 -10.40 13.65 -3.20
N LEU A 92 -9.86 12.45 -3.50
CA LEU A 92 -8.84 11.79 -2.69
C LEU A 92 -7.51 12.55 -2.69
N THR A 93 -7.24 13.32 -3.74
CA THR A 93 -6.04 14.18 -3.84
C THR A 93 -6.17 15.46 -3.02
N ARG A 94 -7.39 15.78 -2.56
CA ARG A 94 -7.70 17.00 -1.78
C ARG A 94 -7.94 16.72 -0.31
N CYS A 95 -8.17 15.45 0.07
CA CYS A 95 -8.38 15.03 1.44
C CYS A 95 -7.04 14.76 2.13
N ASP A 96 -6.72 15.49 3.20
CA ASP A 96 -5.53 15.24 4.01
C ASP A 96 -5.63 13.88 4.71
N PHE A 97 -4.52 13.14 4.73
CA PHE A 97 -4.40 11.92 5.50
C PHE A 97 -3.79 12.24 6.87
N LEU A 98 -4.64 12.27 7.88
CA LEU A 98 -4.30 12.66 9.25
C LEU A 98 -4.22 11.45 10.16
N ASP A 99 -3.35 11.55 11.16
CA ASP A 99 -3.38 10.60 12.27
C ASP A 99 -4.58 10.85 13.18
N TYR A 100 -4.98 9.83 13.95
CA TYR A 100 -6.07 9.93 14.89
C TYR A 100 -5.89 9.00 16.09
N VAL A 101 -6.52 9.39 17.16
CA VAL A 101 -6.62 8.62 18.41
C VAL A 101 -8.07 8.25 18.63
N LYS A 102 -8.33 7.01 19.07
CA LYS A 102 -9.68 6.56 19.50
C LYS A 102 -9.75 6.62 21.01
N SER A 103 -10.62 7.49 21.54
CA SER A 103 -10.93 7.61 22.96
C SER A 103 -12.43 7.74 23.14
N ASP A 104 -13.00 7.10 24.16
CA ASP A 104 -14.43 7.14 24.49
C ASP A 104 -15.38 6.86 23.32
N ASN A 105 -15.02 5.89 22.45
CA ASN A 105 -15.70 5.59 21.19
C ASN A 105 -15.75 6.77 20.19
N GLN A 106 -14.92 7.79 20.38
CA GLN A 106 -14.77 8.92 19.48
C GLN A 106 -13.41 8.90 18.79
N ILE A 107 -13.36 9.51 17.61
CA ILE A 107 -12.13 9.67 16.83
C ILE A 107 -11.67 11.11 16.96
N HIS A 108 -10.47 11.29 17.46
CA HIS A 108 -9.81 12.59 17.60
C HIS A 108 -8.65 12.68 16.61
N PHE A 109 -8.82 13.51 15.59
CA PHE A 109 -7.78 13.72 14.59
C PHE A 109 -6.68 14.62 15.11
N THR A 110 -5.43 14.30 14.76
CA THR A 110 -4.25 15.13 15.05
C THR A 110 -3.77 15.81 13.76
N SER A 111 -3.41 17.08 13.84
CA SER A 111 -2.88 17.84 12.69
C SER A 111 -1.36 17.76 12.59
N LEU A 112 -0.77 16.65 13.03
CA LEU A 112 0.68 16.44 12.93
C LEU A 112 1.07 16.21 11.47
N PRO A 113 2.03 16.98 10.91
CA PRO A 113 2.45 16.82 9.53
C PRO A 113 3.26 15.54 9.30
N LYS A 114 3.85 15.01 10.37
CA LYS A 114 4.61 13.75 10.36
C LYS A 114 4.12 12.86 11.48
N PHE A 115 3.84 11.63 11.15
CA PHE A 115 3.50 10.59 12.11
C PHE A 115 3.87 9.23 11.53
N SER A 116 4.01 8.24 12.41
CA SER A 116 4.27 6.86 12.03
C SER A 116 3.26 5.96 12.72
N PHE A 117 2.87 4.91 12.05
CA PHE A 117 2.05 3.88 12.66
C PHE A 117 2.44 2.51 12.12
N PHE A 118 2.19 1.52 12.93
CA PHE A 118 2.40 0.14 12.59
C PHE A 118 1.13 -0.45 12.00
N ALA A 119 1.21 -0.95 10.76
CA ALA A 119 0.15 -1.67 10.11
C ALA A 119 0.42 -3.18 10.23
N SER A 120 -0.36 -3.87 11.03
CA SER A 120 -0.27 -5.33 11.19
C SER A 120 -0.82 -6.08 9.99
N SER A 121 -1.59 -5.38 9.18
CA SER A 121 -2.18 -5.89 7.95
C SER A 121 -2.53 -4.73 7.03
N ILE A 122 -2.83 -5.03 5.79
CA ILE A 122 -3.36 -4.05 4.84
C ILE A 122 -4.68 -3.43 5.31
N GLN A 123 -5.46 -4.17 6.13
CA GLN A 123 -6.72 -3.70 6.68
C GLN A 123 -6.51 -2.47 7.59
N ASP A 124 -5.42 -2.43 8.36
CA ASP A 124 -5.14 -1.28 9.23
C ASP A 124 -4.95 0.02 8.44
N LEU A 125 -4.27 -0.04 7.28
CA LEU A 125 -4.15 1.11 6.41
C LEU A 125 -5.48 1.43 5.71
N ALA A 126 -6.23 0.42 5.26
CA ALA A 126 -7.54 0.60 4.66
C ALA A 126 -8.54 1.27 5.63
N ASP A 127 -8.54 0.84 6.89
CA ASP A 127 -9.38 1.43 7.94
C ASP A 127 -9.01 2.89 8.22
N ARG A 128 -7.70 3.20 8.23
CA ARG A 128 -7.25 4.59 8.36
C ARG A 128 -7.67 5.45 7.18
N VAL A 129 -7.62 4.93 5.97
CA VAL A 129 -8.15 5.61 4.77
C VAL A 129 -9.65 5.87 4.93
N GLN A 130 -10.43 4.84 5.32
CA GLN A 130 -11.87 4.98 5.54
C GLN A 130 -12.20 6.06 6.57
N VAL A 131 -11.51 6.05 7.72
CA VAL A 131 -11.72 7.03 8.81
C VAL A 131 -11.45 8.45 8.34
N ASN A 132 -10.38 8.65 7.56
CA ASN A 132 -10.04 9.97 7.01
C ASN A 132 -11.06 10.46 5.98
N LEU A 133 -11.62 9.57 5.18
CA LEU A 133 -12.69 9.89 4.22
C LEU A 133 -14.01 10.22 4.95
N ASP A 134 -14.39 9.46 5.96
CA ASP A 134 -15.60 9.68 6.76
C ASP A 134 -15.58 11.02 7.51
N ARG A 135 -14.40 11.61 7.74
CA ARG A 135 -14.22 12.95 8.31
C ARG A 135 -14.81 14.04 7.43
N ILE A 136 -14.75 13.88 6.11
CA ILE A 136 -15.12 14.93 5.14
C ILE A 136 -16.38 14.54 4.37
N TYR A 137 -16.47 13.28 3.93
CA TYR A 137 -17.50 12.81 3.02
C TYR A 137 -18.57 12.01 3.77
N THR A 138 -19.78 12.56 3.85
CA THR A 138 -20.91 11.97 4.57
C THR A 138 -22.14 11.83 3.68
N GLY A 139 -23.14 11.07 4.12
CA GLY A 139 -24.40 10.88 3.40
C GLY A 139 -24.21 10.31 2.00
N ALA A 140 -24.77 10.97 1.00
CA ALA A 140 -24.67 10.53 -0.41
C ALA A 140 -23.24 10.65 -1.01
N GLN A 141 -22.36 11.40 -0.34
CA GLN A 141 -20.97 11.57 -0.77
C GLN A 141 -19.99 10.63 -0.05
N LYS A 142 -20.50 9.74 0.78
CA LYS A 142 -19.68 8.81 1.56
C LYS A 142 -18.87 7.88 0.63
N TRP A 143 -17.61 7.71 0.96
CA TRP A 143 -16.71 6.73 0.37
C TRP A 143 -16.75 5.41 1.13
N THR A 144 -16.50 4.32 0.42
CA THR A 144 -16.38 2.98 1.01
C THR A 144 -15.04 2.38 0.61
N VAL A 145 -14.28 1.91 1.60
CA VAL A 145 -12.99 1.23 1.38
C VAL A 145 -13.16 -0.23 1.76
N VAL A 146 -12.84 -1.14 0.86
CA VAL A 146 -13.00 -2.58 1.04
C VAL A 146 -11.70 -3.28 0.66
N VAL A 147 -11.22 -4.17 1.51
CA VAL A 147 -10.15 -5.12 1.15
C VAL A 147 -10.81 -6.37 0.57
N HIS A 148 -10.33 -6.80 -0.60
CA HIS A 148 -10.87 -7.99 -1.27
C HIS A 148 -10.66 -9.22 -0.39
N PRO A 149 -11.68 -10.09 -0.20
CA PRO A 149 -11.60 -11.22 0.73
C PRO A 149 -10.50 -12.22 0.43
N GLU A 150 -10.11 -12.35 -0.83
CA GLU A 150 -9.04 -13.26 -1.27
C GLU A 150 -7.63 -12.65 -1.11
N TYR A 151 -7.55 -11.37 -0.79
CA TYR A 151 -6.28 -10.71 -0.57
C TYR A 151 -5.84 -10.93 0.89
N VAL A 152 -4.86 -11.78 1.08
CA VAL A 152 -4.24 -12.02 2.38
C VAL A 152 -2.88 -11.33 2.41
N SER A 153 -2.74 -10.28 3.20
CA SER A 153 -1.44 -9.69 3.52
C SER A 153 -1.04 -10.10 4.92
N THR A 154 0.08 -10.77 5.02
CA THR A 154 0.71 -11.15 6.31
C THR A 154 1.88 -10.22 6.64
N THR A 155 2.11 -9.21 5.81
CA THR A 155 3.24 -8.30 5.96
C THR A 155 2.90 -7.21 6.97
N ASN A 156 3.61 -7.22 8.07
CA ASN A 156 3.61 -6.14 9.05
C ASN A 156 4.56 -5.04 8.56
N VAL A 157 4.11 -3.81 8.54
CA VAL A 157 4.90 -2.70 8.01
C VAL A 157 4.77 -1.47 8.89
N ASN A 158 5.91 -0.84 9.20
CA ASN A 158 5.91 0.50 9.75
C ASN A 158 5.68 1.51 8.62
N ILE A 159 4.70 2.38 8.78
CA ILE A 159 4.32 3.36 7.77
C ILE A 159 4.62 4.76 8.29
N ASP A 160 5.59 5.40 7.66
CA ASP A 160 5.94 6.79 7.92
C ASP A 160 5.14 7.69 6.98
N VAL A 161 4.43 8.62 7.56
CA VAL A 161 3.59 9.60 6.86
C VAL A 161 4.20 10.99 7.01
N ASN A 162 4.36 11.69 5.89
CA ASN A 162 4.87 13.04 5.87
C ASN A 162 3.97 13.92 5.00
N ASN A 163 2.93 14.50 5.60
CA ASN A 163 2.01 15.43 4.97
C ASN A 163 1.48 14.97 3.60
N ILE A 164 0.88 13.78 3.57
CA ILE A 164 0.29 13.21 2.36
C ILE A 164 -1.23 13.41 2.32
N LYS A 165 -1.79 13.26 1.15
CA LYS A 165 -3.24 13.16 0.93
C LYS A 165 -3.67 11.69 0.99
N VAL A 166 -4.98 11.45 1.04
CA VAL A 166 -5.54 10.09 1.00
C VAL A 166 -5.10 9.35 -0.26
N TRP A 167 -4.96 10.05 -1.40
CA TRP A 167 -4.38 9.44 -2.60
C TRP A 167 -2.98 8.87 -2.36
N GLY A 168 -2.09 9.64 -1.69
CA GLY A 168 -0.76 9.16 -1.30
C GLY A 168 -0.81 7.95 -0.35
N ALA A 169 -1.83 7.87 0.52
CA ALA A 169 -2.04 6.68 1.34
C ALA A 169 -2.43 5.44 0.53
N LEU A 170 -3.17 5.60 -0.58
CA LEU A 170 -3.44 4.50 -1.53
C LEU A 170 -2.17 4.06 -2.28
N GLU A 171 -1.27 5.00 -2.61
CA GLU A 171 0.04 4.67 -3.19
C GLU A 171 0.93 3.88 -2.20
N LEU A 172 0.79 4.13 -0.89
CA LEU A 172 1.44 3.32 0.13
C LEU A 172 0.93 1.87 0.17
N LEU A 173 -0.34 1.62 -0.15
CA LEU A 173 -0.86 0.25 -0.31
C LEU A 173 -0.07 -0.53 -1.36
N ASN A 174 0.21 0.10 -2.49
CA ASN A 174 0.99 -0.53 -3.56
C ASN A 174 2.46 -0.68 -3.17
N SER A 175 3.11 0.40 -2.72
CA SER A 175 4.54 0.41 -2.43
C SER A 175 4.94 -0.45 -1.22
N LYS A 176 4.11 -0.49 -0.17
CA LYS A 176 4.41 -1.22 1.07
C LYS A 176 3.86 -2.64 1.09
N PHE A 177 2.67 -2.87 0.55
CA PHE A 177 2.03 -4.18 0.56
C PHE A 177 2.02 -4.87 -0.81
N GLY A 178 2.43 -4.17 -1.87
CA GLY A 178 2.32 -4.67 -3.24
C GLY A 178 0.87 -4.87 -3.68
N ALA A 179 -0.08 -4.19 -3.04
CA ALA A 179 -1.49 -4.31 -3.32
C ALA A 179 -1.95 -3.31 -4.38
N ASN A 180 -2.70 -3.81 -5.33
CA ASN A 180 -3.40 -2.99 -6.31
C ASN A 180 -4.75 -2.53 -5.75
N PHE A 181 -5.33 -1.49 -6.35
CA PHE A 181 -6.69 -1.07 -6.03
C PHE A 181 -7.43 -0.61 -7.27
N VAL A 182 -8.74 -0.67 -7.20
CA VAL A 182 -9.66 -0.12 -8.22
C VAL A 182 -10.69 0.78 -7.56
N ILE A 183 -11.12 1.82 -8.29
CA ILE A 183 -12.14 2.75 -7.82
C ILE A 183 -13.33 2.69 -8.76
N ARG A 184 -14.52 2.44 -8.21
CA ARG A 184 -15.80 2.40 -8.92
C ARG A 184 -16.80 3.29 -8.20
N GLY A 185 -17.21 4.37 -8.82
CA GLY A 185 -18.01 5.38 -8.15
C GLY A 185 -17.28 5.90 -6.90
N ARG A 186 -17.85 5.66 -5.72
CA ARG A 186 -17.27 6.02 -4.42
C ARG A 186 -16.84 4.80 -3.59
N THR A 187 -16.47 3.72 -4.28
CA THR A 187 -15.92 2.52 -3.63
C THR A 187 -14.50 2.28 -4.09
N ILE A 188 -13.60 2.13 -3.13
CA ILE A 188 -12.20 1.74 -3.31
C ILE A 188 -12.10 0.28 -2.92
N THR A 189 -11.75 -0.61 -3.86
CA THR A 189 -11.50 -2.03 -3.57
C THR A 189 -10.01 -2.29 -3.68
N ILE A 190 -9.43 -2.80 -2.59
CA ILE A 190 -8.00 -3.03 -2.44
C ILE A 190 -7.71 -4.52 -2.59
N GLY A 191 -6.58 -4.86 -3.22
CA GLY A 191 -6.10 -6.24 -3.33
C GLY A 191 -6.71 -7.03 -4.48
N THR A 192 -7.32 -6.36 -5.46
CA THR A 192 -7.84 -7.00 -6.66
C THR A 192 -7.60 -6.13 -7.89
N ALA A 193 -7.56 -6.75 -9.05
CA ALA A 193 -7.84 -6.10 -10.31
C ALA A 193 -9.36 -5.82 -10.43
N GLY A 194 -9.75 -5.08 -11.45
CA GLY A 194 -11.15 -4.76 -11.73
C GLY A 194 -11.98 -5.97 -12.13
N ILE A 195 -13.13 -5.71 -12.70
CA ILE A 195 -14.08 -6.74 -13.12
C ILE A 195 -13.57 -7.40 -14.41
N ALA A 196 -13.72 -8.70 -14.51
CA ALA A 196 -13.48 -9.41 -15.77
C ALA A 196 -14.48 -8.94 -16.83
N VAL A 197 -13.96 -8.43 -17.95
CA VAL A 197 -14.80 -8.07 -19.10
C VAL A 197 -15.36 -9.34 -19.69
N GLY A 198 -16.67 -9.47 -19.73
CA GLY A 198 -17.38 -10.73 -20.10
C GLY A 198 -17.17 -11.18 -21.56
N ASN A 199 -16.59 -10.34 -22.42
CA ASN A 199 -16.31 -10.66 -23.81
C ASN A 199 -14.86 -11.06 -24.00
N ILE A 200 -14.66 -12.16 -24.72
CA ILE A 200 -13.34 -12.63 -25.13
C ILE A 200 -12.95 -11.85 -26.39
N PHE A 201 -11.92 -11.03 -26.27
CA PHE A 201 -11.31 -10.37 -27.40
C PHE A 201 -10.37 -11.35 -28.12
N LYS A 202 -10.50 -11.42 -29.45
CA LYS A 202 -9.64 -12.23 -30.30
C LYS A 202 -9.08 -11.38 -31.43
N TYR A 203 -7.92 -11.77 -31.92
CA TYR A 203 -7.36 -11.18 -33.12
C TYR A 203 -8.21 -11.51 -34.35
N GLY A 204 -8.38 -10.54 -35.22
CA GLY A 204 -9.06 -10.66 -36.50
C GLY A 204 -10.33 -9.80 -36.59
N ARG A 205 -10.72 -9.47 -37.83
CA ARG A 205 -11.90 -8.65 -38.11
C ARG A 205 -13.16 -9.24 -37.51
N GLY A 206 -13.92 -8.40 -36.81
CA GLY A 206 -15.17 -8.81 -36.15
C GLY A 206 -14.98 -9.61 -34.86
N ASN A 207 -13.73 -9.78 -34.38
CA ASN A 207 -13.40 -10.51 -33.16
C ASN A 207 -12.91 -9.59 -32.04
N GLY A 208 -12.89 -8.27 -32.28
CA GLY A 208 -12.57 -7.26 -31.29
C GLY A 208 -11.22 -6.57 -31.47
N LEU A 209 -10.20 -7.23 -32.05
CA LEU A 209 -8.87 -6.66 -32.24
C LEU A 209 -8.39 -6.80 -33.69
N TYR A 210 -7.91 -5.70 -34.25
CA TYR A 210 -7.29 -5.70 -35.59
C TYR A 210 -5.79 -5.97 -35.56
N GLU A 211 -5.12 -5.47 -34.52
CA GLU A 211 -3.68 -5.47 -34.38
C GLU A 211 -3.36 -5.51 -32.88
N ILE A 212 -2.26 -6.13 -32.54
CA ILE A 212 -1.71 -6.08 -31.20
C ILE A 212 -0.18 -5.96 -31.27
N GLN A 213 0.35 -4.95 -30.58
CA GLN A 213 1.78 -4.77 -30.40
C GLN A 213 2.16 -5.22 -28.99
N ARG A 214 3.17 -6.06 -28.87
CA ARG A 214 3.76 -6.46 -27.60
C ARG A 214 5.08 -5.75 -27.43
N THR A 215 5.27 -5.05 -26.32
CA THR A 215 6.50 -4.34 -25.99
C THR A 215 7.00 -4.83 -24.63
N ALA A 216 8.27 -5.21 -24.53
CA ALA A 216 8.89 -5.53 -23.26
C ALA A 216 9.10 -4.23 -22.46
N ASP A 217 8.87 -4.29 -21.15
CA ASP A 217 9.17 -3.18 -20.26
C ASP A 217 10.70 -2.98 -20.19
N ALA A 218 11.17 -1.88 -20.78
CA ALA A 218 12.60 -1.58 -20.90
C ALA A 218 13.25 -1.21 -19.56
N ASP A 219 12.45 -0.73 -18.61
CA ASP A 219 12.92 -0.28 -17.30
C ASP A 219 12.93 -1.40 -16.26
N GLN A 220 12.41 -2.58 -16.62
CA GLN A 220 12.36 -3.72 -15.72
C GLN A 220 13.75 -4.31 -15.49
N GLN A 221 14.19 -4.35 -14.24
CA GLN A 221 15.34 -5.16 -13.85
C GLN A 221 14.91 -6.62 -13.63
N ILE A 222 15.29 -7.49 -14.57
CA ILE A 222 15.06 -8.94 -14.44
C ILE A 222 16.15 -9.53 -13.57
N ILE A 223 15.78 -10.27 -12.52
CA ILE A 223 16.70 -10.95 -11.62
C ILE A 223 16.39 -12.44 -11.66
N THR A 224 17.39 -13.26 -11.99
CA THR A 224 17.27 -14.73 -11.98
C THR A 224 18.15 -15.38 -10.90
N ARG A 225 19.11 -14.61 -10.33
CA ARG A 225 19.91 -14.97 -9.16
C ARG A 225 19.90 -13.82 -8.18
N LEU A 226 19.38 -14.06 -6.99
CA LEU A 226 19.18 -13.04 -5.96
C LEU A 226 20.05 -13.30 -4.74
N ARG A 227 20.80 -12.29 -4.32
CA ARG A 227 21.42 -12.19 -2.99
C ARG A 227 20.53 -11.31 -2.11
N ALA A 228 20.14 -11.82 -0.97
CA ALA A 228 19.24 -11.11 -0.05
C ALA A 228 19.93 -10.89 1.28
N TYR A 229 19.80 -9.69 1.79
CA TYR A 229 20.35 -9.25 3.06
C TYR A 229 19.24 -8.69 3.94
N GLY A 230 19.24 -9.06 5.21
CA GLY A 230 18.33 -8.50 6.20
C GLY A 230 18.94 -7.33 6.97
N SER A 231 18.26 -6.89 8.01
CA SER A 231 18.68 -5.79 8.87
C SER A 231 19.95 -6.11 9.67
N THR A 232 20.61 -5.04 10.11
CA THR A 232 21.75 -5.10 11.05
C THR A 232 21.33 -4.99 12.51
N ARG A 233 20.09 -4.56 12.77
CA ARG A 233 19.60 -4.22 14.11
C ARG A 233 19.44 -5.47 14.97
N ASN A 234 19.86 -5.39 16.23
CA ASN A 234 19.88 -6.51 17.18
C ASN A 234 20.70 -7.74 16.74
N MET A 235 21.53 -7.60 15.70
CA MET A 235 22.48 -8.62 15.31
C MET A 235 23.71 -8.56 16.23
N PRO A 236 24.07 -9.67 16.90
CA PRO A 236 25.25 -9.68 17.75
C PRO A 236 26.52 -9.40 16.95
N ASN A 237 27.38 -8.58 17.51
CA ASN A 237 28.64 -8.24 16.87
C ASN A 237 29.43 -9.49 16.50
N ARG A 238 29.79 -9.63 15.23
CA ARG A 238 30.52 -10.78 14.67
C ARG A 238 29.80 -12.10 14.90
N TYR A 239 28.47 -12.11 14.86
CA TYR A 239 27.65 -13.30 15.04
C TYR A 239 28.16 -14.49 14.22
N TYR A 240 28.34 -14.31 12.93
CA TYR A 240 28.74 -15.37 12.01
C TYR A 240 30.17 -15.88 12.27
N ASN A 241 31.04 -15.04 12.78
CA ASN A 241 32.43 -15.45 13.12
C ASN A 241 32.48 -16.33 14.38
N LYS A 242 31.45 -16.23 15.25
CA LYS A 242 31.35 -17.02 16.50
C LYS A 242 30.69 -18.39 16.31
N LEU A 243 30.11 -18.66 15.11
CA LEU A 243 29.45 -19.94 14.82
C LEU A 243 30.49 -21.07 14.71
N SER A 244 30.71 -21.82 15.78
CA SER A 244 31.76 -22.82 15.91
C SER A 244 31.61 -24.07 15.04
N ASN A 245 30.45 -24.28 14.42
CA ASN A 245 30.10 -25.52 13.69
C ASN A 245 30.21 -25.43 12.18
N SER A 246 30.72 -24.34 11.63
CA SER A 246 30.90 -24.17 10.18
C SER A 246 32.36 -24.24 9.81
N SER A 247 32.73 -25.17 8.91
CA SER A 247 34.10 -25.25 8.37
C SER A 247 34.48 -23.99 7.57
N LEU A 248 33.48 -23.21 7.12
CA LEU A 248 33.68 -22.00 6.32
C LEU A 248 33.88 -20.74 7.17
N THR A 249 33.53 -20.76 8.46
CA THR A 249 33.76 -19.60 9.35
C THR A 249 35.24 -19.18 9.42
N ASN A 250 36.15 -20.11 9.25
CA ASN A 250 37.59 -19.81 9.22
C ASN A 250 38.03 -18.94 8.04
N TYR A 251 37.21 -18.86 6.98
CA TYR A 251 37.48 -18.05 5.80
C TYR A 251 36.86 -16.66 5.90
N LEU A 252 36.05 -16.39 6.93
CA LEU A 252 35.56 -15.04 7.18
C LEU A 252 36.73 -14.19 7.69
N PRO A 253 37.04 -13.06 7.05
CA PRO A 253 38.12 -12.20 7.49
C PRO A 253 37.89 -11.76 8.95
N ASN A 254 38.89 -11.95 9.79
CA ASN A 254 38.81 -11.60 11.22
C ASN A 254 38.47 -10.12 11.47
N ASN A 255 38.69 -9.25 10.48
CA ASN A 255 38.48 -7.81 10.55
C ASN A 255 37.19 -7.34 9.83
N MET A 256 36.48 -8.23 9.15
CA MET A 256 35.20 -7.89 8.53
C MET A 256 34.05 -8.37 9.43
N ALA A 257 33.30 -7.43 9.95
CA ALA A 257 32.02 -7.71 10.57
C ALA A 257 30.98 -7.97 9.45
N VAL A 258 30.39 -9.15 9.42
CA VAL A 258 29.14 -9.36 8.68
C VAL A 258 28.02 -8.92 9.61
N GLU A 259 27.51 -7.75 9.37
CA GLU A 259 26.53 -7.10 10.26
C GLU A 259 25.09 -7.42 9.87
N ASN A 260 24.86 -7.66 8.58
CA ASN A 260 23.52 -7.96 8.08
C ASN A 260 23.10 -9.39 8.40
N LEU A 261 21.81 -9.58 8.64
CA LEU A 261 21.19 -10.88 8.64
C LEU A 261 21.35 -11.52 7.26
N MET A 262 21.88 -12.75 7.21
CA MET A 262 22.17 -13.49 6.00
C MET A 262 21.16 -14.63 5.79
N LEU A 263 21.10 -15.14 4.56
CA LEU A 263 20.34 -16.33 4.23
C LEU A 263 20.83 -17.55 5.06
N PRO A 264 19.98 -18.56 5.32
CA PRO A 264 20.23 -19.64 6.28
C PRO A 264 21.50 -20.48 6.00
N ASP A 265 21.92 -20.53 4.73
CA ASP A 265 23.09 -21.29 4.29
C ASP A 265 24.44 -20.63 4.64
N PHE A 266 24.39 -19.34 5.00
CA PHE A 266 25.58 -18.60 5.39
C PHE A 266 25.89 -18.76 6.88
N PRO A 267 27.12 -18.95 7.28
CA PRO A 267 28.30 -19.43 6.54
C PRO A 267 28.42 -20.96 6.58
N LYS A 268 27.30 -21.66 6.84
CA LYS A 268 27.29 -23.12 7.11
C LYS A 268 27.72 -23.94 5.90
N THR A 269 27.18 -23.60 4.74
CA THR A 269 27.40 -24.34 3.48
C THR A 269 28.05 -23.49 2.41
N THR A 270 27.91 -22.17 2.48
CA THR A 270 28.47 -21.24 1.51
C THR A 270 28.78 -19.87 2.13
N LEU A 271 29.76 -19.18 1.57
CA LEU A 271 30.06 -17.77 1.87
C LEU A 271 29.38 -16.82 0.86
N ASP A 272 28.77 -17.33 -0.20
CA ASP A 272 28.00 -16.59 -1.19
C ASP A 272 26.61 -17.22 -1.33
N PRO A 273 25.70 -16.97 -0.37
CA PRO A 273 24.35 -17.51 -0.43
C PRO A 273 23.50 -16.72 -1.43
N TYR A 274 22.82 -17.42 -2.32
CA TYR A 274 21.89 -16.85 -3.29
C TYR A 274 20.70 -17.77 -3.52
N ILE A 275 19.69 -17.23 -4.17
CA ILE A 275 18.50 -17.96 -4.60
C ILE A 275 18.43 -17.88 -6.11
N ASP A 276 18.32 -19.03 -6.77
CA ASP A 276 18.12 -19.12 -8.21
C ASP A 276 16.62 -19.26 -8.53
N SER A 277 16.18 -18.52 -9.54
CA SER A 277 14.86 -18.64 -10.13
C SER A 277 14.76 -19.88 -11.02
N LYS A 278 13.55 -20.40 -11.16
CA LYS A 278 13.25 -21.45 -12.18
C LYS A 278 13.52 -20.97 -13.61
N ASN A 279 13.40 -19.67 -13.84
CA ASN A 279 13.56 -19.05 -15.16
C ASN A 279 15.03 -18.86 -15.57
N ILE A 280 15.99 -19.19 -14.69
CA ILE A 280 17.43 -19.07 -14.98
C ILE A 280 17.86 -19.90 -16.20
N ALA A 281 17.20 -21.03 -16.45
CA ALA A 281 17.47 -21.89 -17.60
C ALA A 281 17.12 -21.22 -18.95
N VAL A 282 16.13 -20.32 -18.95
CA VAL A 282 15.64 -19.62 -20.15
C VAL A 282 16.27 -18.24 -20.30
N LEU A 283 16.37 -17.48 -19.20
CA LEU A 283 16.80 -16.08 -19.21
C LEU A 283 18.31 -15.91 -18.94
N GLY A 284 19.01 -17.00 -18.59
CA GLY A 284 20.39 -16.95 -18.16
C GLY A 284 20.55 -16.37 -16.74
N ILE A 285 21.81 -16.28 -16.30
CA ILE A 285 22.14 -15.72 -14.98
C ILE A 285 22.07 -14.19 -15.07
N ARG A 286 21.18 -13.61 -14.27
CA ARG A 286 21.03 -12.17 -14.06
C ARG A 286 21.05 -11.92 -12.57
N GLU A 287 22.17 -11.44 -12.07
CA GLU A 287 22.38 -11.24 -10.64
C GLU A 287 21.74 -9.96 -10.16
N GLY A 288 21.15 -10.02 -8.97
CA GLY A 288 20.64 -8.88 -8.23
C GLY A 288 20.90 -9.03 -6.74
N SER A 289 20.98 -7.91 -6.05
CA SER A 289 21.11 -7.86 -4.60
C SER A 289 19.99 -6.97 -4.04
N VAL A 290 19.39 -7.42 -2.95
CA VAL A 290 18.34 -6.65 -2.28
C VAL A 290 18.57 -6.66 -0.78
N TYR A 291 18.38 -5.49 -0.17
CA TYR A 291 18.42 -5.29 1.27
C TYR A 291 16.99 -5.15 1.77
N PHE A 292 16.59 -6.09 2.64
CA PHE A 292 15.34 -6.03 3.37
C PHE A 292 15.60 -5.45 4.76
N ASP A 293 16.22 -4.28 4.76
CA ASP A 293 16.71 -3.62 5.98
C ASP A 293 15.74 -2.55 6.48
N GLY A 294 14.65 -2.30 5.79
CA GLY A 294 13.65 -1.31 6.12
C GLY A 294 14.07 -0.32 7.20
N THR A 295 13.20 0.03 8.12
CA THR A 295 13.55 0.92 9.23
C THR A 295 14.22 0.22 10.42
N GLY A 296 14.59 -1.04 10.28
CA GLY A 296 15.41 -1.77 11.27
C GLY A 296 14.68 -2.16 12.55
N ASP A 297 13.39 -2.39 12.48
CA ASP A 297 12.64 -3.00 13.56
C ASP A 297 12.84 -4.52 13.58
N LEU A 298 12.68 -5.15 14.73
CA LEU A 298 12.72 -6.62 14.88
C LEU A 298 11.80 -7.35 13.90
N GLU A 299 10.72 -6.71 13.48
CA GLU A 299 9.83 -7.26 12.46
C GLU A 299 10.47 -7.41 11.09
N GLU A 300 11.41 -6.56 10.74
CA GLU A 300 12.13 -6.66 9.47
C GLU A 300 13.23 -7.71 9.56
N ILE A 301 13.83 -7.87 10.74
CA ILE A 301 14.68 -9.01 11.03
C ILE A 301 13.84 -10.30 11.15
N CYS A 302 12.59 -10.16 11.58
CA CYS A 302 11.65 -11.24 11.81
C CYS A 302 10.34 -11.07 11.02
N PRO A 303 10.31 -11.12 9.68
CA PRO A 303 9.06 -11.19 8.93
C PRO A 303 8.27 -12.44 9.33
N SER A 304 6.93 -12.38 9.30
CA SER A 304 6.08 -13.49 9.74
C SER A 304 6.45 -14.81 9.08
N MET A 305 6.47 -15.90 9.83
CA MET A 305 6.68 -17.25 9.30
C MET A 305 5.36 -17.79 8.77
N GLU A 306 5.08 -17.43 7.52
CA GLU A 306 3.87 -17.86 6.83
C GLU A 306 3.83 -19.40 6.73
N GLY A 307 2.75 -20.00 7.20
CA GLY A 307 2.49 -21.43 7.05
C GLY A 307 2.93 -22.33 8.22
N MET A 308 3.59 -21.80 9.25
CA MET A 308 3.86 -22.57 10.48
C MET A 308 2.88 -22.18 11.59
N THR A 309 2.32 -23.17 12.28
CA THR A 309 1.49 -22.93 13.46
C THR A 309 2.34 -22.51 14.65
N ALA A 310 1.76 -21.77 15.60
CA ALA A 310 2.44 -21.39 16.85
C ALA A 310 2.98 -22.61 17.62
N GLU A 311 2.29 -23.75 17.57
CA GLU A 311 2.74 -25.02 18.16
C GLU A 311 3.98 -25.58 17.46
N GLN A 312 4.00 -25.60 16.12
CA GLN A 312 5.16 -26.08 15.35
C GLN A 312 6.41 -25.24 15.60
N LEU A 313 6.24 -23.95 15.82
CA LEU A 313 7.34 -23.03 16.13
C LEU A 313 7.82 -23.22 17.59
N LYS A 314 6.91 -23.47 18.50
CA LYS A 314 7.22 -23.77 19.90
C LYS A 314 7.95 -25.11 20.05
N ASP A 315 7.52 -26.14 19.32
CA ASP A 315 8.16 -27.45 19.29
C ASP A 315 9.56 -27.41 18.66
N ALA A 316 9.77 -26.50 17.72
CA ALA A 316 11.08 -26.22 17.15
C ALA A 316 11.98 -25.35 18.06
N GLY A 317 11.51 -24.98 19.27
CA GLY A 317 12.22 -24.07 20.16
C GLY A 317 12.28 -22.62 19.65
N ILE A 318 11.46 -22.28 18.67
CA ILE A 318 11.38 -20.96 18.07
C ILE A 318 10.19 -20.26 18.70
N TYR A 319 10.47 -19.33 19.58
CA TYR A 319 9.43 -18.46 20.11
C TYR A 319 9.01 -17.48 19.03
N VAL A 320 7.75 -17.58 18.63
CA VAL A 320 7.19 -16.79 17.54
C VAL A 320 6.98 -15.37 18.02
N SER A 321 7.72 -14.49 17.46
CA SER A 321 7.59 -13.03 17.47
C SER A 321 7.57 -12.34 18.84
N LEU A 322 8.49 -11.44 18.97
CA LEU A 322 8.44 -10.35 19.94
C LEU A 322 7.55 -9.20 19.46
N ASP A 323 7.00 -9.31 18.26
CA ASP A 323 6.55 -8.17 17.51
C ASP A 323 5.13 -8.28 16.95
N ALA A 324 4.74 -9.42 16.49
CA ALA A 324 3.54 -9.50 15.68
C ALA A 324 2.65 -10.66 16.12
N GLY A 325 1.49 -10.36 16.50
CA GLY A 325 0.49 -11.35 16.84
C GLY A 325 0.62 -11.82 18.28
N ASP A 326 0.34 -13.08 18.52
CA ASP A 326 0.05 -13.59 19.86
C ASP A 326 1.24 -13.62 20.83
N ASN A 327 2.47 -13.42 20.35
CA ASN A 327 3.67 -13.61 21.16
C ASN A 327 4.36 -12.34 21.62
N GLY A 328 3.98 -11.19 21.05
CA GLY A 328 4.44 -9.87 21.48
C GLY A 328 3.41 -9.14 22.33
N ASN A 329 2.38 -9.85 22.78
CA ASN A 329 1.32 -9.23 23.55
C ASN A 329 1.77 -8.90 24.97
N LEU A 330 1.26 -7.77 25.47
CA LEU A 330 1.37 -7.39 26.86
C LEU A 330 0.22 -8.01 27.64
N ASP A 331 0.51 -8.87 28.60
CA ASP A 331 -0.50 -9.50 29.42
C ASP A 331 -1.08 -8.56 30.47
N GLU A 332 -0.21 -7.77 31.09
CA GLU A 332 -0.55 -6.85 32.17
C GLU A 332 0.25 -5.57 31.99
N VAL A 333 -0.40 -4.44 32.18
CA VAL A 333 0.25 -3.14 32.27
C VAL A 333 -0.15 -2.52 33.59
N ALA A 334 0.82 -2.15 34.38
CA ALA A 334 0.62 -1.47 35.65
C ALA A 334 1.71 -0.44 35.85
N ASP A 335 1.37 0.65 36.49
CA ASP A 335 2.36 1.57 37.01
C ASP A 335 3.14 0.90 38.14
N ALA A 336 4.43 1.21 38.30
CA ALA A 336 5.27 0.65 39.35
C ALA A 336 4.77 0.98 40.76
N GLU A 337 4.12 2.10 40.92
CA GLU A 337 3.26 2.45 42.01
C GLU A 337 1.83 2.58 41.48
N GLN A 338 0.83 2.15 42.26
CA GLN A 338 -0.54 2.46 41.96
C GLN A 338 -0.70 3.97 41.98
N LEU A 339 -0.46 4.60 40.84
CA LEU A 339 -0.85 5.97 40.62
C LEU A 339 -2.37 5.97 40.57
N THR A 340 -2.94 6.17 41.74
CA THR A 340 -4.35 6.51 41.83
C THR A 340 -4.57 7.75 41.00
N ASP A 341 -5.72 7.86 40.40
CA ASP A 341 -6.14 9.00 39.58
C ASP A 341 -6.36 10.24 40.48
N ASP A 342 -5.30 10.64 41.19
CA ASP A 342 -5.33 11.74 42.15
C ASP A 342 -4.91 13.08 41.54
N GLY A 343 -4.68 13.12 40.21
CA GLY A 343 -4.30 14.33 39.49
C GLY A 343 -2.85 14.76 39.67
N THR A 344 -2.02 14.02 40.43
CA THR A 344 -0.62 14.38 40.68
C THR A 344 0.20 14.36 39.40
N MET A 345 -0.11 13.46 38.45
CA MET A 345 0.56 13.41 37.14
C MET A 345 0.24 14.60 36.25
N ASP A 346 -0.94 15.22 36.37
CA ASP A 346 -1.33 16.40 35.57
C ASP A 346 -0.52 17.65 35.99
N SER A 347 0.13 17.63 37.15
CA SER A 347 0.93 18.73 37.68
C SER A 347 2.43 18.57 37.46
N LEU A 348 2.91 17.39 37.01
CA LEU A 348 4.32 17.13 36.78
C LEU A 348 4.82 17.86 35.53
N LYS A 349 5.92 18.60 35.71
CA LYS A 349 6.59 19.32 34.62
C LYS A 349 7.76 18.52 34.10
N GLU A 350 8.17 18.86 32.89
CA GLU A 350 9.41 18.34 32.33
C GLU A 350 10.59 18.46 33.33
N GLY A 351 11.32 17.37 33.50
CA GLY A 351 12.48 17.31 34.41
C GLY A 351 12.17 17.02 35.89
N GLU A 352 10.91 16.82 36.25
CA GLU A 352 10.54 16.29 37.57
C GLU A 352 10.72 14.76 37.61
N ASP A 353 10.97 14.23 38.81
CA ASP A 353 11.16 12.79 39.02
C ASP A 353 9.80 12.09 38.93
N VAL A 354 9.60 11.31 37.88
CA VAL A 354 8.36 10.64 37.56
C VAL A 354 8.49 9.13 37.84
N PRO A 355 7.58 8.51 38.57
CA PRO A 355 7.68 7.09 38.86
C PRO A 355 7.66 6.25 37.57
N PRO A 356 8.50 5.20 37.50
CA PRO A 356 8.50 4.28 36.37
C PRO A 356 7.19 3.48 36.32
N PHE A 357 6.94 2.82 35.19
CA PHE A 357 5.83 1.89 35.03
C PHE A 357 6.33 0.47 34.76
N THR A 358 5.46 -0.53 34.91
CA THR A 358 5.82 -1.92 34.68
C THR A 358 4.99 -2.52 33.55
N ILE A 359 5.63 -3.38 32.75
CA ILE A 359 5.02 -4.15 31.68
C ILE A 359 5.32 -5.63 31.90
N THR A 360 4.30 -6.47 31.91
CA THR A 360 4.48 -7.93 31.97
C THR A 360 4.47 -8.47 30.53
N LEU A 361 5.56 -9.14 30.15
CA LEU A 361 5.69 -9.72 28.83
C LEU A 361 5.16 -11.16 28.81
N LYS A 362 4.38 -11.46 27.77
CA LYS A 362 3.94 -12.81 27.46
C LYS A 362 4.88 -13.42 26.42
N ASP A 363 5.22 -14.68 26.62
CA ASP A 363 5.93 -15.52 25.64
C ASP A 363 7.34 -15.03 25.21
N VAL A 364 7.99 -14.17 25.99
CA VAL A 364 9.42 -13.87 25.82
C VAL A 364 10.24 -14.99 26.47
N GLY A 365 10.98 -15.74 25.67
CA GLY A 365 11.68 -16.93 26.07
C GLY A 365 13.06 -16.71 26.70
N PHE A 366 13.51 -15.46 26.88
CA PHE A 366 14.85 -15.15 27.39
C PHE A 366 14.85 -13.94 28.32
N ASN A 367 15.88 -13.85 29.15
CA ASN A 367 16.09 -12.70 30.01
C ASN A 367 16.82 -11.60 29.22
N ILE A 368 16.20 -10.45 29.06
CA ILE A 368 16.74 -9.31 28.29
C ILE A 368 18.10 -8.87 28.87
N ASN A 369 18.29 -8.94 30.19
CA ASN A 369 19.53 -8.53 30.84
C ASN A 369 20.76 -9.33 30.40
N ASP A 370 20.58 -10.57 29.91
CA ASP A 370 21.68 -11.42 29.45
C ASP A 370 22.16 -11.05 28.02
N TYR A 371 21.45 -10.15 27.35
CA TYR A 371 21.65 -9.81 25.93
C TYR A 371 21.80 -8.31 25.65
N LEU A 372 22.04 -7.49 26.67
CA LEU A 372 22.19 -6.04 26.49
C LEU A 372 23.42 -5.70 25.64
N THR A 373 23.26 -4.77 24.70
CA THR A 373 24.34 -4.18 23.90
C THR A 373 24.74 -2.79 24.38
N SER A 374 23.95 -2.20 25.27
CA SER A 374 24.20 -0.94 25.96
C SER A 374 23.92 -1.08 27.46
N GLU A 375 23.96 0.01 28.21
CA GLU A 375 23.65 -0.03 29.66
C GLU A 375 22.19 -0.47 29.90
N THR A 376 21.28 -0.08 28.98
CA THR A 376 19.85 -0.39 29.05
C THR A 376 19.32 -0.82 27.68
N ALA A 377 18.26 -1.60 27.68
CA ALA A 377 17.46 -1.88 26.49
C ALA A 377 16.27 -0.91 26.39
N THR A 378 15.63 -0.88 25.24
CA THR A 378 14.45 -0.04 24.99
C THR A 378 13.31 -0.90 24.45
N ILE A 379 12.09 -0.66 24.91
CA ILE A 379 10.87 -1.17 24.30
C ILE A 379 10.22 -0.09 23.43
N SER A 380 10.07 -0.38 22.16
CA SER A 380 9.45 0.53 21.17
C SER A 380 8.04 0.05 20.85
N MET A 381 7.04 0.85 21.18
CA MET A 381 5.64 0.50 20.93
C MET A 381 5.28 0.77 19.47
N LYS A 382 4.65 -0.21 18.82
CA LYS A 382 4.30 -0.13 17.37
C LYS A 382 2.85 0.26 17.14
N ASN A 383 1.98 -0.01 18.09
CA ASN A 383 0.57 0.37 17.99
C ASN A 383 0.01 0.75 19.37
N GLY A 384 -1.32 0.89 19.46
CA GLY A 384 -1.99 1.32 20.68
C GLY A 384 -1.82 2.82 20.93
N MET A 385 -2.16 3.25 22.14
CA MET A 385 -2.11 4.67 22.54
C MET A 385 -0.69 5.20 22.72
N CYS A 386 0.27 4.29 22.93
CA CYS A 386 1.69 4.60 23.04
C CYS A 386 2.47 4.27 21.75
N GLY A 387 1.80 3.96 20.64
CA GLY A 387 2.44 3.66 19.36
C GLY A 387 3.40 4.76 18.90
N GLY A 388 4.58 4.37 18.42
CA GLY A 388 5.64 5.28 18.02
C GLY A 388 6.47 5.87 19.16
N ARG A 389 6.29 5.42 20.39
CA ARG A 389 7.07 5.84 21.57
C ARG A 389 8.00 4.74 22.04
N ASP A 390 9.17 5.17 22.46
CA ASP A 390 10.25 4.33 22.95
C ASP A 390 10.40 4.55 24.46
N PHE A 391 10.45 3.44 25.22
CA PHE A 391 10.60 3.48 26.67
C PHE A 391 11.87 2.74 27.09
N GLU A 392 12.73 3.39 27.84
CA GLU A 392 13.93 2.80 28.39
C GLU A 392 13.59 1.74 29.45
N ILE A 393 14.16 0.53 29.34
CA ILE A 393 13.99 -0.57 30.28
C ILE A 393 15.07 -0.44 31.36
N THR A 394 14.68 -0.09 32.58
CA THR A 394 15.60 0.03 33.71
C THR A 394 15.78 -1.30 34.46
N LYS A 395 14.82 -2.22 34.37
CA LYS A 395 14.87 -3.51 35.08
C LYS A 395 14.08 -4.56 34.32
N CYS A 396 14.60 -5.80 34.31
CA CYS A 396 13.91 -6.98 33.82
C CYS A 396 13.96 -8.07 34.88
N GLU A 397 12.82 -8.51 35.35
CA GLU A 397 12.72 -9.55 36.41
C GLU A 397 11.83 -10.70 35.94
N LYS A 398 12.26 -11.91 36.20
CA LYS A 398 11.44 -13.10 35.96
C LYS A 398 10.48 -13.32 37.12
N LYS A 399 9.17 -13.32 36.84
CA LYS A 399 8.10 -13.66 37.79
C LYS A 399 7.34 -14.89 37.29
N GLY A 400 7.62 -16.05 37.88
CA GLY A 400 7.10 -17.33 37.39
C GLY A 400 7.62 -17.64 35.96
N ASN A 401 6.73 -17.79 35.01
CA ASN A 401 7.09 -18.04 33.61
C ASN A 401 7.11 -16.77 32.74
N LYS A 402 6.90 -15.59 33.34
CA LYS A 402 6.83 -14.31 32.63
C LYS A 402 8.00 -13.41 33.03
N TYR A 403 8.31 -12.45 32.15
CA TYR A 403 9.26 -11.38 32.43
C TYR A 403 8.50 -10.09 32.67
N VAL A 404 8.87 -9.37 33.72
CA VAL A 404 8.34 -8.06 34.07
C VAL A 404 9.41 -7.01 33.81
N LEU A 405 9.10 -6.06 32.98
CA LEU A 405 9.95 -4.91 32.65
C LEU A 405 9.53 -3.71 33.50
N THR A 406 10.51 -3.01 34.08
CA THR A 406 10.31 -1.67 34.63
C THR A 406 10.86 -0.67 33.64
N CYS A 407 10.05 0.31 33.22
CA CYS A 407 10.39 1.25 32.17
C CYS A 407 10.23 2.70 32.64
N ASN A 408 11.11 3.59 32.17
CA ASN A 408 10.97 5.02 32.39
C ASN A 408 9.84 5.59 31.52
N ARG A 409 9.10 6.56 32.07
CA ARG A 409 8.11 7.32 31.29
C ARG A 409 8.81 8.34 30.42
N VAL A 410 8.19 8.67 29.28
CA VAL A 410 8.68 9.64 28.31
C VAL A 410 7.77 10.86 28.30
N TYR A 411 8.36 12.05 28.38
CA TYR A 411 7.63 13.32 28.24
C TYR A 411 7.43 13.68 26.77
N ASP A 412 6.20 14.00 26.42
CA ASP A 412 5.84 14.49 25.10
C ASP A 412 5.63 16.01 25.15
N GLU A 413 6.53 16.75 24.51
CA GLU A 413 6.51 18.21 24.50
C GLU A 413 5.26 18.81 23.84
N SER A 414 4.68 18.11 22.87
CA SER A 414 3.54 18.58 22.12
C SER A 414 2.23 18.48 22.92
N LEU A 415 2.10 17.41 23.68
CA LEU A 415 0.93 17.13 24.53
C LEU A 415 1.14 17.59 25.97
N LYS A 416 2.40 17.90 26.35
CA LYS A 416 2.82 18.27 27.71
C LYS A 416 2.43 17.23 28.76
N LEU A 417 2.55 15.96 28.41
CA LEU A 417 2.19 14.81 29.25
C LEU A 417 3.32 13.79 29.27
N TYR A 418 3.44 13.07 30.36
CA TYR A 418 4.25 11.85 30.44
C TYR A 418 3.47 10.66 29.91
N PHE A 419 4.13 9.76 29.21
CA PHE A 419 3.56 8.51 28.70
C PHE A 419 4.23 7.31 29.35
N PRO A 420 3.51 6.19 29.59
CA PRO A 420 2.04 6.04 29.51
C PRO A 420 1.33 6.76 30.66
N TYR A 421 0.07 7.22 30.41
CA TYR A 421 -0.72 7.91 31.42
C TYR A 421 -2.22 7.85 31.10
N LYS A 422 -3.08 7.50 32.07
CA LYS A 422 -4.54 7.42 31.92
C LYS A 422 -4.98 6.72 30.64
N ASP A 423 -5.72 7.42 29.78
CA ASP A 423 -6.22 6.90 28.49
C ASP A 423 -5.10 6.61 27.48
N TYR A 424 -3.95 7.24 27.65
CA TYR A 424 -2.74 7.01 26.86
C TYR A 424 -1.88 5.91 27.47
N ASN A 425 -2.50 4.78 27.75
CA ASN A 425 -1.84 3.65 28.40
C ASN A 425 -1.57 2.51 27.41
N ILE A 426 -0.60 1.69 27.74
CA ILE A 426 -0.31 0.45 27.03
C ILE A 426 -1.32 -0.60 27.49
N LYS A 427 -1.89 -1.34 26.55
CA LYS A 427 -2.94 -2.34 26.83
C LYS A 427 -2.49 -3.73 26.39
N SER A 428 -3.08 -4.75 26.97
CA SER A 428 -2.91 -6.12 26.50
C SER A 428 -3.26 -6.23 25.02
N GLY A 429 -2.36 -6.83 24.22
CA GLY A 429 -2.48 -6.92 22.78
C GLY A 429 -1.75 -5.81 22.01
N ASP A 430 -1.21 -4.79 22.68
CA ASP A 430 -0.37 -3.81 22.02
C ASP A 430 0.95 -4.45 21.59
N LYS A 431 1.42 -4.07 20.40
CA LYS A 431 2.64 -4.61 19.78
C LYS A 431 3.85 -3.76 20.10
N PHE A 432 4.97 -4.41 20.27
CA PHE A 432 6.23 -3.76 20.62
C PHE A 432 7.43 -4.44 19.97
N VAL A 433 8.56 -3.76 19.99
CA VAL A 433 9.87 -4.26 19.57
C VAL A 433 10.88 -3.93 20.66
N LEU A 434 11.81 -4.86 20.94
CA LEU A 434 12.94 -4.63 21.82
C LEU A 434 14.13 -4.11 21.01
N LEU A 435 14.80 -3.09 21.51
CA LEU A 435 15.96 -2.45 20.88
C LEU A 435 17.15 -2.49 21.83
N TYR A 436 18.36 -2.39 21.27
CA TYR A 436 19.64 -2.39 21.99
C TYR A 436 19.92 -3.69 22.75
N ILE A 437 19.56 -4.81 22.13
CA ILE A 437 19.87 -6.14 22.59
C ILE A 437 20.58 -6.95 21.51
N ASP A 438 21.42 -7.89 21.92
CA ASP A 438 21.90 -8.97 21.06
C ASP A 438 20.82 -10.05 20.98
N MET A 439 20.30 -10.34 19.78
CA MET A 439 19.25 -11.33 19.65
C MET A 439 19.79 -12.76 19.87
N PRO A 440 19.10 -13.63 20.63
CA PRO A 440 19.52 -15.03 20.79
C PRO A 440 19.52 -15.80 19.45
N ASP A 441 20.43 -16.76 19.32
CA ASP A 441 20.66 -17.56 18.10
C ASP A 441 19.40 -18.15 17.48
N VAL A 442 18.48 -18.62 18.30
CA VAL A 442 17.22 -19.23 17.86
C VAL A 442 16.38 -18.24 17.05
N TYR A 443 16.32 -16.99 17.50
CA TYR A 443 15.57 -15.94 16.82
C TYR A 443 16.26 -15.51 15.51
N ILE A 444 17.61 -15.45 15.52
CA ILE A 444 18.38 -15.11 14.31
C ILE A 444 18.19 -16.19 13.24
N GLN A 445 18.19 -17.48 13.62
CA GLN A 445 17.95 -18.57 12.69
C GLN A 445 16.53 -18.52 12.13
N ALA A 446 15.54 -18.25 12.97
CA ALA A 446 14.16 -18.07 12.52
C ALA A 446 14.04 -16.89 11.54
N ALA A 447 14.67 -15.76 11.87
CA ALA A 447 14.71 -14.58 11.02
C ALA A 447 15.36 -14.86 9.65
N SER A 448 16.45 -15.63 9.61
CA SER A 448 17.08 -16.05 8.35
C SER A 448 16.15 -16.87 7.47
N GLN A 449 15.32 -17.75 8.04
CA GLN A 449 14.31 -18.51 7.28
C GLN A 449 13.22 -17.59 6.71
N ARG A 450 12.80 -16.59 7.45
CA ARG A 450 11.85 -15.60 7.00
C ARG A 450 12.43 -14.71 5.89
N LEU A 451 13.69 -14.29 6.05
CA LEU A 451 14.43 -13.60 4.98
C LEU A 451 14.43 -14.42 3.68
N LEU A 452 14.66 -15.74 3.79
CA LEU A 452 14.60 -16.64 2.64
C LEU A 452 13.21 -16.66 1.98
N ALA A 453 12.14 -16.72 2.78
CA ALA A 453 10.77 -16.70 2.27
C ALA A 453 10.45 -15.37 1.57
N THR A 454 10.80 -14.24 2.18
CA THR A 454 10.63 -12.91 1.60
C THR A 454 11.42 -12.73 0.31
N ALA A 455 12.67 -13.19 0.29
CA ALA A 455 13.53 -13.14 -0.89
C ALA A 455 12.98 -14.00 -2.04
N LYS A 456 12.40 -15.16 -1.75
CA LYS A 456 11.72 -15.99 -2.77
C LYS A 456 10.50 -15.28 -3.36
N LYS A 457 9.68 -14.61 -2.53
CA LYS A 457 8.55 -13.80 -2.99
C LYS A 457 9.02 -12.64 -3.88
N TYR A 458 10.07 -11.95 -3.47
CA TYR A 458 10.67 -10.87 -4.26
C TYR A 458 11.20 -11.37 -5.60
N LEU A 459 11.95 -12.48 -5.60
CA LEU A 459 12.49 -13.09 -6.82
C LEU A 459 11.37 -13.46 -7.79
N ALA A 460 10.30 -14.10 -7.31
CA ALA A 460 9.16 -14.50 -8.14
C ALA A 460 8.44 -13.32 -8.82
N LYS A 461 8.54 -12.12 -8.25
CA LYS A 461 8.01 -10.89 -8.86
C LYS A 461 8.96 -10.27 -9.90
N ASN A 462 10.24 -10.63 -9.90
CA ASN A 462 11.27 -9.98 -10.72
C ASN A 462 12.03 -10.95 -11.66
N ASP A 463 11.64 -12.22 -11.72
CA ASP A 463 12.36 -13.27 -12.47
C ASP A 463 11.82 -13.53 -13.89
N TYR A 464 10.95 -12.68 -14.41
CA TYR A 464 10.34 -12.83 -15.73
C TYR A 464 10.28 -11.48 -16.46
N VAL A 465 10.14 -11.54 -17.78
CA VAL A 465 9.95 -10.34 -18.61
C VAL A 465 8.50 -9.90 -18.50
N ARG A 466 8.28 -8.65 -18.15
CA ARG A 466 6.94 -8.04 -18.21
C ARG A 466 6.70 -7.47 -19.59
N TYR A 467 5.49 -7.64 -20.07
CA TYR A 467 5.07 -7.10 -21.35
C TYR A 467 3.91 -6.15 -21.16
N SER A 468 3.93 -5.08 -21.94
CA SER A 468 2.78 -4.25 -22.23
C SER A 468 2.27 -4.55 -23.63
N TYR A 469 0.97 -4.37 -23.83
CA TYR A 469 0.33 -4.63 -25.11
C TYR A 469 -0.47 -3.39 -25.52
N GLU A 470 -0.38 -3.05 -26.80
CA GLU A 470 -1.16 -1.97 -27.41
C GLU A 470 -2.06 -2.58 -28.48
N PRO A 471 -3.29 -2.98 -28.11
CA PRO A 471 -4.24 -3.52 -29.06
C PRO A 471 -4.90 -2.41 -29.87
N LYS A 472 -5.09 -2.62 -31.17
CA LYS A 472 -5.97 -1.84 -32.01
C LYS A 472 -7.37 -2.44 -31.96
N VAL A 473 -8.25 -1.78 -31.24
CA VAL A 473 -9.62 -2.24 -31.02
C VAL A 473 -10.46 -2.09 -32.28
N ASP A 474 -11.34 -3.04 -32.55
CA ASP A 474 -12.34 -2.95 -33.59
C ASP A 474 -13.55 -2.12 -33.10
N ASP A 475 -13.56 -0.85 -33.43
CA ASP A 475 -14.62 0.08 -33.02
C ASP A 475 -16.01 -0.36 -33.50
N ILE A 476 -16.10 -1.04 -34.66
CA ILE A 476 -17.37 -1.56 -35.20
C ILE A 476 -17.83 -2.75 -34.36
N PHE A 477 -16.91 -3.62 -33.95
CA PHE A 477 -17.24 -4.71 -33.04
C PHE A 477 -17.78 -4.15 -31.71
N MET A 478 -17.13 -3.16 -31.14
CA MET A 478 -17.55 -2.51 -29.90
C MET A 478 -18.94 -1.86 -30.03
N ALA A 479 -19.20 -1.16 -31.12
CA ALA A 479 -20.51 -0.57 -31.40
C ALA A 479 -21.61 -1.62 -31.52
N ARG A 480 -21.35 -2.72 -32.22
CA ARG A 480 -22.30 -3.83 -32.35
C ARG A 480 -22.58 -4.49 -31.01
N GLN A 481 -21.55 -4.73 -30.17
CA GLN A 481 -21.72 -5.27 -28.84
C GLN A 481 -22.56 -4.34 -27.94
N HIS A 482 -22.38 -3.03 -28.10
CA HIS A 482 -23.21 -2.03 -27.44
C HIS A 482 -24.68 -2.15 -27.85
N ASP A 483 -24.96 -2.15 -29.16
CA ASP A 483 -26.35 -2.23 -29.69
C ASP A 483 -27.04 -3.54 -29.26
N GLU A 484 -26.33 -4.66 -29.28
CA GLU A 484 -26.84 -5.96 -28.86
C GLU A 484 -27.15 -5.99 -27.35
N ALA A 485 -26.30 -5.41 -26.50
CA ALA A 485 -26.53 -5.33 -25.06
C ALA A 485 -27.74 -4.44 -24.74
N VAL A 486 -27.82 -3.27 -25.38
CA VAL A 486 -28.98 -2.36 -25.25
C VAL A 486 -30.28 -3.03 -25.68
N ALA A 487 -30.26 -3.79 -26.79
CA ALA A 487 -31.44 -4.55 -27.26
C ALA A 487 -31.90 -5.62 -26.26
N ARG A 488 -30.98 -6.17 -25.45
CA ARG A 488 -31.29 -7.13 -24.36
C ARG A 488 -31.62 -6.47 -23.02
N GLY A 489 -31.51 -5.13 -22.92
CA GLY A 489 -31.65 -4.41 -21.65
C GLY A 489 -30.51 -4.62 -20.66
N GLU A 490 -29.33 -4.99 -21.17
CA GLU A 490 -28.11 -5.24 -20.39
C GLU A 490 -27.17 -4.04 -20.48
N ALA A 491 -26.32 -3.88 -19.45
CA ALA A 491 -25.23 -2.90 -19.53
C ALA A 491 -24.21 -3.35 -20.58
N SER A 492 -23.82 -2.42 -21.44
CA SER A 492 -22.87 -2.71 -22.52
C SER A 492 -21.43 -2.66 -22.01
N ILE A 493 -20.54 -3.31 -22.77
CA ILE A 493 -19.10 -3.19 -22.55
C ILE A 493 -18.63 -1.73 -22.63
N HIS A 494 -19.25 -0.93 -23.52
CA HIS A 494 -18.98 0.49 -23.62
C HIS A 494 -19.28 1.25 -22.31
N ASP A 495 -20.38 0.91 -21.63
CA ASP A 495 -20.79 1.59 -20.41
C ASP A 495 -19.98 1.16 -19.19
N THR A 496 -19.47 -0.07 -19.20
CA THR A 496 -18.86 -0.71 -18.01
C THR A 496 -17.33 -0.78 -18.03
N LEU A 497 -16.72 -0.78 -19.25
CA LEU A 497 -15.27 -0.94 -19.41
C LEU A 497 -14.50 0.21 -18.73
N LYS A 498 -13.56 -0.12 -17.87
CA LYS A 498 -12.69 0.84 -17.18
C LYS A 498 -11.24 0.35 -17.10
N GLU A 499 -10.34 1.30 -16.83
CA GLU A 499 -8.98 1.00 -16.41
C GLU A 499 -8.98 0.12 -15.15
N GLY A 500 -8.05 -0.80 -15.07
CA GLY A 500 -7.98 -1.82 -14.02
C GLY A 500 -8.86 -3.05 -14.29
N ASP A 501 -9.75 -3.05 -15.28
CA ASP A 501 -10.53 -4.23 -15.64
C ASP A 501 -9.67 -5.32 -16.28
N LEU A 502 -10.08 -6.57 -16.07
CA LEU A 502 -9.45 -7.74 -16.67
C LEU A 502 -10.06 -8.02 -18.04
N MET A 503 -9.24 -7.95 -19.06
CA MET A 503 -9.59 -8.32 -20.42
C MET A 503 -9.14 -9.74 -20.69
N LEU A 504 -10.07 -10.62 -21.01
CA LEU A 504 -9.76 -11.98 -21.44
C LEU A 504 -9.24 -11.95 -22.88
N PHE A 505 -7.99 -12.30 -23.05
CA PHE A 505 -7.36 -12.35 -24.35
C PHE A 505 -6.48 -13.59 -24.49
N THR A 506 -6.59 -14.26 -25.63
CA THR A 506 -5.79 -15.44 -25.95
C THR A 506 -5.18 -15.29 -27.34
N ASP A 507 -3.86 -15.34 -27.41
CA ASP A 507 -3.10 -15.34 -28.66
C ASP A 507 -1.91 -16.29 -28.54
N SER A 508 -1.99 -17.43 -29.24
CA SER A 508 -0.94 -18.45 -29.19
C SER A 508 0.37 -18.02 -29.84
N ASP A 509 0.31 -17.12 -30.83
CA ASP A 509 1.50 -16.67 -31.56
C ASP A 509 2.36 -15.72 -30.72
N LEU A 510 1.70 -14.95 -29.84
CA LEU A 510 2.36 -14.09 -28.87
C LEU A 510 2.54 -14.74 -27.50
N GLY A 511 2.07 -16.00 -27.33
CA GLY A 511 2.15 -16.71 -26.06
C GLY A 511 1.29 -16.08 -24.95
N ILE A 512 0.18 -15.45 -25.31
CA ILE A 512 -0.73 -14.79 -24.37
C ILE A 512 -1.86 -15.77 -24.03
N GLU A 513 -1.94 -16.17 -22.79
CA GLU A 513 -3.02 -16.99 -22.26
C GLU A 513 -3.50 -16.40 -20.93
N GLY A 514 -4.73 -15.89 -20.89
CA GLY A 514 -5.36 -15.47 -19.66
C GLY A 514 -5.91 -14.06 -19.63
N SER A 515 -5.98 -13.50 -18.45
CA SER A 515 -6.51 -12.15 -18.21
C SER A 515 -5.38 -11.13 -18.20
N ILE A 516 -5.57 -10.04 -18.92
CA ILE A 516 -4.64 -8.90 -19.00
C ILE A 516 -5.37 -7.68 -18.47
N ILE A 517 -4.69 -6.84 -17.68
CA ILE A 517 -5.27 -5.65 -17.08
C ILE A 517 -5.23 -4.50 -18.08
N ILE A 518 -6.32 -3.74 -18.15
CA ILE A 518 -6.37 -2.47 -18.87
C ILE A 518 -5.62 -1.43 -18.03
N ASP A 519 -4.43 -1.05 -18.47
CA ASP A 519 -3.59 -0.08 -17.78
C ASP A 519 -4.03 1.36 -18.10
N THR A 520 -4.24 1.67 -19.39
CA THR A 520 -4.81 2.94 -19.81
C THR A 520 -5.99 2.71 -20.75
N LEU A 521 -6.98 3.58 -20.65
CA LEU A 521 -8.17 3.57 -21.51
C LEU A 521 -8.48 4.98 -21.96
N ILE A 522 -8.51 5.20 -23.28
CA ILE A 522 -8.94 6.44 -23.90
C ILE A 522 -10.13 6.12 -24.78
N ILE A 523 -11.24 6.86 -24.60
CA ILE A 523 -12.44 6.72 -25.40
C ILE A 523 -12.77 8.08 -26.01
N LYS A 524 -12.77 8.17 -27.33
CA LYS A 524 -13.18 9.38 -28.06
C LYS A 524 -14.58 9.20 -28.61
N GLU A 525 -15.47 10.08 -28.23
CA GLU A 525 -16.85 10.08 -28.66
C GLU A 525 -17.26 11.42 -29.28
N GLY A 526 -18.16 11.37 -30.25
CA GLY A 526 -18.73 12.53 -30.88
C GLY A 526 -20.19 12.33 -31.23
N GLU A 527 -20.88 13.42 -31.59
CA GLU A 527 -22.31 13.41 -31.91
C GLU A 527 -22.64 12.43 -33.07
N ASP A 528 -21.74 12.37 -34.08
CA ASP A 528 -21.92 11.57 -35.30
C ASP A 528 -20.77 10.55 -35.50
N MET A 529 -20.11 10.13 -34.42
CA MET A 529 -18.96 9.22 -34.48
C MET A 529 -19.24 7.93 -33.70
N ILE A 530 -18.84 6.80 -34.27
CA ILE A 530 -18.66 5.57 -33.53
C ILE A 530 -17.55 5.81 -32.48
N PRO A 531 -17.76 5.48 -31.21
CA PRO A 531 -16.73 5.60 -30.19
C PRO A 531 -15.44 4.91 -30.61
N LYS A 532 -14.29 5.58 -30.42
CA LYS A 532 -12.97 5.05 -30.72
C LYS A 532 -12.23 4.74 -29.43
N TYR A 533 -11.66 3.54 -29.37
CA TYR A 533 -10.97 3.04 -28.20
C TYR A 533 -9.47 2.96 -28.45
N THR A 534 -8.70 3.52 -27.53
CA THR A 534 -7.25 3.30 -27.45
C THR A 534 -6.96 2.82 -26.04
N MET A 535 -6.23 1.73 -25.93
CA MET A 535 -5.89 1.17 -24.63
C MET A 535 -4.48 0.59 -24.62
N THR A 536 -3.87 0.59 -23.46
CA THR A 536 -2.69 -0.25 -23.17
C THR A 536 -3.07 -1.30 -22.17
N LEU A 537 -2.53 -2.49 -22.35
CA LEU A 537 -2.80 -3.63 -21.49
C LEU A 537 -1.49 -4.06 -20.82
N ARG A 538 -1.58 -4.56 -19.59
CA ARG A 538 -0.44 -5.02 -18.81
C ARG A 538 -0.70 -6.40 -18.24
N GLU A 539 0.30 -7.29 -18.36
CA GLU A 539 0.26 -8.57 -17.65
C GLU A 539 0.38 -8.35 -16.15
N GLU A 540 -0.50 -8.99 -15.41
CA GLU A 540 -0.35 -9.17 -13.98
C GLU A 540 -0.15 -10.64 -13.69
N LYS A 541 0.99 -10.99 -13.09
CA LYS A 541 1.15 -12.34 -12.54
C LYS A 541 0.37 -12.37 -11.23
N ALA A 542 -0.62 -13.23 -11.15
CA ALA A 542 -1.35 -13.45 -9.90
C ALA A 542 -0.36 -13.70 -8.77
N VAL A 543 -0.50 -12.98 -7.67
CA VAL A 543 0.25 -13.23 -6.45
C VAL A 543 -0.24 -14.58 -5.94
N GLY A 544 0.52 -15.66 -6.15
CA GLY A 544 0.18 -16.99 -5.62
C GLY A 544 0.22 -18.18 -6.58
N SER A 545 0.78 -18.06 -7.79
CA SER A 545 1.00 -19.23 -8.66
C SER A 545 2.45 -19.72 -8.62
#